data_4a27f46a3b7a677b821fdf0c2f7f04e1
#
_entry.id   4a27f46a3b7a677b821fdf0c2f7f04e1
#
_cell.length_a   1.000
_cell.length_b   1.000
_cell.length_c   1.000
_cell.angle_alpha   90.00
_cell.angle_beta   90.00
_cell.angle_gamma   90.00
#
_symmetry.space_group_name_H-M   'P 1'
#
loop_
_entity.id
_entity.type
_entity.pdbx_description
1 polymer ?
#
loop_
_entity_poly.entity_id
_entity_poly.type
_entity_poly.pdbx_seq_one_letter_code
_entity_poly.pdbx_strand_id
1 'polypeptide(L)'
;MEKGKTPAESYTEQVHLVNHADLNGYKRLFGGTLVSWIDIVAGIVARRHSGRNVTTVAIDSLEFIKPAYANDLIVLCGKLTYVGKTSMEVCITSYVEHLNGTRNTINKAYFVMVALDENERPTADRR
;
A
#
# COMPACT_ATOMS: atom_id res chain seq x y z
N MET A 1 -20.74 22.13 -4.08
CA MET A 1 -19.37 21.72 -3.91
C MET A 1 -19.28 20.24 -3.55
N GLU A 2 -18.35 19.59 -4.12
CA GLU A 2 -18.19 18.17 -3.94
C GLU A 2 -17.55 17.85 -2.60
N LYS A 3 -18.09 16.88 -1.92
CA LYS A 3 -17.49 16.40 -0.68
C LYS A 3 -16.24 15.60 -0.96
N GLY A 4 -15.32 15.62 -0.02
CA GLY A 4 -14.20 14.73 -0.02
C GLY A 4 -14.66 13.29 0.18
N LYS A 5 -13.82 12.35 -0.26
CA LYS A 5 -14.09 10.94 -0.05
C LYS A 5 -13.78 10.55 1.38
N THR A 6 -14.53 9.60 1.89
CA THR A 6 -14.23 9.02 3.20
C THR A 6 -13.04 8.05 3.05
N PRO A 7 -12.34 7.76 4.14
CA PRO A 7 -11.29 6.74 4.09
C PRO A 7 -11.77 5.39 3.59
N ALA A 8 -13.02 5.03 3.89
CA ALA A 8 -13.58 3.75 3.44
C ALA A 8 -13.68 3.67 1.92
N GLU A 9 -13.93 4.81 1.25
CA GLU A 9 -14.06 4.84 -0.21
C GLU A 9 -12.73 4.64 -0.92
N SER A 10 -11.61 4.91 -0.26
CA SER A 10 -10.29 4.75 -0.83
C SER A 10 -9.63 3.42 -0.47
N TYR A 11 -10.25 2.64 0.41
CA TYR A 11 -9.71 1.34 0.80
C TYR A 11 -9.41 0.50 -0.44
N THR A 12 -8.24 -0.11 -0.44
CA THR A 12 -7.77 -0.88 -1.59
C THR A 12 -7.22 -2.21 -1.14
N GLU A 13 -7.58 -3.25 -1.84
CA GLU A 13 -7.06 -4.58 -1.59
C GLU A 13 -6.49 -5.13 -2.89
N GLN A 14 -5.28 -5.69 -2.83
CA GLN A 14 -4.67 -6.39 -3.94
C GLN A 14 -4.22 -7.76 -3.51
N VAL A 15 -4.23 -8.69 -4.45
CA VAL A 15 -3.89 -10.07 -4.18
C VAL A 15 -2.81 -10.49 -5.17
N HIS A 16 -1.75 -11.13 -4.67
CA HIS A 16 -0.65 -11.64 -5.47
C HIS A 16 -0.34 -13.07 -5.10
N LEU A 17 -0.10 -13.89 -6.11
CA LEU A 17 0.43 -15.23 -5.88
C LEU A 17 1.95 -15.17 -6.05
N VAL A 18 2.69 -15.65 -5.05
CA VAL A 18 4.15 -15.56 -5.08
C VAL A 18 4.71 -16.54 -6.11
N ASN A 19 5.40 -16.02 -7.12
CA ASN A 19 6.05 -16.81 -8.17
C ASN A 19 7.54 -16.98 -7.86
N HIS A 20 8.20 -17.89 -8.55
CA HIS A 20 9.63 -18.07 -8.40
C HIS A 20 10.42 -16.79 -8.67
N ALA A 21 9.97 -15.99 -9.63
CA ALA A 21 10.63 -14.72 -9.96
C ALA A 21 10.58 -13.71 -8.82
N ASP A 22 9.66 -13.89 -7.87
CA ASP A 22 9.51 -13.00 -6.73
C ASP A 22 10.40 -13.37 -5.55
N LEU A 23 11.15 -14.47 -5.65
CA LEU A 23 11.92 -15.01 -4.54
C LEU A 23 13.34 -14.46 -4.51
N ASN A 24 13.90 -14.38 -3.30
CA ASN A 24 15.32 -14.06 -3.12
C ASN A 24 16.16 -15.35 -3.13
N GLY A 25 17.47 -15.21 -2.88
CA GLY A 25 18.38 -16.35 -2.85
C GLY A 25 18.10 -17.37 -1.75
N TYR A 26 17.26 -17.04 -0.77
CA TYR A 26 16.87 -17.94 0.31
C TYR A 26 15.50 -18.56 0.07
N LYS A 27 14.97 -18.43 -1.15
CA LYS A 27 13.67 -18.99 -1.55
C LYS A 27 12.49 -18.42 -0.79
N ARG A 28 12.60 -17.16 -0.39
CA ARG A 28 11.52 -16.42 0.27
C ARG A 28 11.14 -15.23 -0.59
N LEU A 29 9.91 -14.74 -0.44
CA LEU A 29 9.49 -13.53 -1.12
C LEU A 29 10.52 -12.43 -0.85
N PHE A 30 11.06 -11.86 -1.93
CA PHE A 30 12.04 -10.80 -1.82
C PHE A 30 11.40 -9.55 -1.21
N GLY A 31 12.06 -9.00 -0.17
CA GLY A 31 11.52 -7.83 0.52
C GLY A 31 11.26 -6.66 -0.40
N GLY A 32 12.17 -6.40 -1.34
CA GLY A 32 12.00 -5.33 -2.31
C GLY A 32 10.78 -5.53 -3.21
N THR A 33 10.49 -6.76 -3.59
CA THR A 33 9.30 -7.07 -4.37
C THR A 33 8.04 -6.75 -3.57
N LEU A 34 7.99 -7.18 -2.32
CA LEU A 34 6.85 -6.88 -1.46
C LEU A 34 6.68 -5.37 -1.28
N VAL A 35 7.77 -4.65 -1.06
CA VAL A 35 7.72 -3.18 -0.91
C VAL A 35 7.17 -2.53 -2.17
N SER A 36 7.54 -3.03 -3.37
CA SER A 36 7.02 -2.48 -4.61
C SER A 36 5.51 -2.67 -4.71
N TRP A 37 4.99 -3.82 -4.29
CA TRP A 37 3.54 -4.06 -4.24
C TRP A 37 2.87 -3.13 -3.25
N ILE A 38 3.49 -2.94 -2.07
CA ILE A 38 2.97 -2.05 -1.03
C ILE A 38 2.89 -0.61 -1.54
N ASP A 39 3.93 -0.16 -2.24
CA ASP A 39 3.98 1.20 -2.77
C ASP A 39 2.85 1.43 -3.78
N ILE A 40 2.57 0.44 -4.62
CA ILE A 40 1.48 0.53 -5.59
C ILE A 40 0.14 0.67 -4.87
N VAL A 41 -0.10 -0.14 -3.84
CA VAL A 41 -1.35 -0.07 -3.07
C VAL A 41 -1.48 1.30 -2.39
N ALA A 42 -0.39 1.79 -1.79
CA ALA A 42 -0.39 3.11 -1.15
C ALA A 42 -0.76 4.20 -2.15
N GLY A 43 -0.18 4.14 -3.35
CA GLY A 43 -0.47 5.09 -4.41
C GLY A 43 -1.93 5.05 -4.85
N ILE A 44 -2.49 3.85 -4.95
CA ILE A 44 -3.90 3.70 -5.35
C ILE A 44 -4.82 4.31 -4.29
N VAL A 45 -4.57 4.03 -3.01
CA VAL A 45 -5.37 4.61 -1.93
C VAL A 45 -5.33 6.14 -1.98
N ALA A 46 -4.13 6.70 -2.08
CA ALA A 46 -3.96 8.15 -2.10
C ALA A 46 -4.60 8.77 -3.36
N ARG A 47 -4.45 8.11 -4.50
CA ARG A 47 -5.07 8.57 -5.74
C ARG A 47 -6.59 8.57 -5.66
N ARG A 48 -7.16 7.49 -5.10
CA ARG A 48 -8.61 7.39 -4.95
C ARG A 48 -9.15 8.46 -4.02
N HIS A 49 -8.43 8.73 -2.94
CA HIS A 49 -8.87 9.75 -1.98
C HIS A 49 -8.73 11.15 -2.55
N SER A 50 -7.59 11.47 -3.14
CA SER A 50 -7.31 12.84 -3.58
C SER A 50 -7.93 13.21 -4.92
N GLY A 51 -8.18 12.23 -5.78
CA GLY A 51 -8.60 12.48 -7.16
C GLY A 51 -7.50 13.11 -8.00
N ARG A 52 -6.23 12.96 -7.59
CA ARG A 52 -5.07 13.54 -8.27
C ARG A 52 -3.99 12.48 -8.42
N ASN A 53 -3.01 12.78 -9.27
CA ASN A 53 -1.78 11.99 -9.27
C ASN A 53 -1.05 12.21 -7.95
N VAL A 54 -0.33 11.20 -7.51
CA VAL A 54 0.33 11.20 -6.21
C VAL A 54 1.75 10.71 -6.34
N THR A 55 2.58 11.01 -5.35
CA THR A 55 3.91 10.45 -5.25
C THR A 55 4.20 10.09 -3.80
N THR A 56 5.04 9.07 -3.62
CA THR A 56 5.52 8.66 -2.31
C THR A 56 6.65 9.59 -1.89
N VAL A 57 6.56 10.19 -0.72
CA VAL A 57 7.61 11.08 -0.22
C VAL A 57 8.34 10.50 0.97
N ALA A 58 7.74 9.55 1.69
CA ALA A 58 8.41 8.93 2.83
C ALA A 58 7.77 7.61 3.17
N ILE A 59 8.54 6.74 3.78
CA ILE A 59 8.06 5.54 4.42
C ILE A 59 8.36 5.73 5.90
N ASP A 60 7.30 5.95 6.70
CA ASP A 60 7.48 6.21 8.13
C ASP A 60 7.84 4.95 8.89
N SER A 61 7.31 3.82 8.44
CA SER A 61 7.52 2.56 9.12
C SER A 61 7.34 1.44 8.11
N LEU A 62 8.20 0.44 8.19
CA LEU A 62 8.14 -0.73 7.32
C LEU A 62 8.63 -1.91 8.14
N GLU A 63 7.70 -2.76 8.57
CA GLU A 63 8.02 -3.84 9.47
C GLU A 63 7.76 -5.18 8.80
N PHE A 64 8.82 -5.99 8.66
CA PHE A 64 8.71 -7.36 8.15
C PHE A 64 8.56 -8.29 9.33
N ILE A 65 7.43 -8.97 9.41
CA ILE A 65 7.07 -9.77 10.58
C ILE A 65 7.35 -11.26 10.34
N LYS A 66 6.99 -11.75 9.16
CA LYS A 66 7.19 -13.16 8.79
C LYS A 66 7.52 -13.28 7.32
N PRO A 67 8.27 -14.32 6.92
CA PRO A 67 8.55 -14.56 5.50
C PRO A 67 7.34 -15.15 4.78
N ALA A 68 7.35 -15.02 3.46
CA ALA A 68 6.41 -15.69 2.57
C ALA A 68 7.20 -16.53 1.57
N TYR A 69 6.55 -17.52 1.00
CA TYR A 69 7.20 -18.52 0.15
C TYR A 69 6.47 -18.69 -1.17
N ALA A 70 7.07 -19.45 -2.08
CA ALA A 70 6.45 -19.73 -3.38
C ALA A 70 5.05 -20.30 -3.19
N ASN A 71 4.13 -19.87 -4.03
CA ASN A 71 2.73 -20.27 -4.02
C ASN A 71 1.91 -19.74 -2.84
N ASP A 72 2.50 -18.93 -1.97
CA ASP A 72 1.71 -18.24 -0.96
C ASP A 72 0.85 -17.18 -1.64
N LEU A 73 -0.37 -17.05 -1.14
CA LEU A 73 -1.28 -16.00 -1.60
C LEU A 73 -1.12 -14.81 -0.66
N ILE A 74 -0.70 -13.69 -1.22
CA ILE A 74 -0.44 -12.48 -0.45
C ILE A 74 -1.59 -11.51 -0.68
N VAL A 75 -2.19 -11.04 0.41
CA VAL A 75 -3.26 -10.05 0.35
C VAL A 75 -2.74 -8.76 0.97
N LEU A 76 -2.75 -7.68 0.20
CA LEU A 76 -2.33 -6.36 0.68
C LEU A 76 -3.57 -5.50 0.87
N CYS A 77 -3.75 -4.98 2.08
CA CYS A 77 -4.90 -4.14 2.42
C CYS A 77 -4.40 -2.75 2.77
N GLY A 78 -4.78 -1.76 1.97
CA GLY A 78 -4.39 -0.39 2.17
C GLY A 78 -5.55 0.49 2.59
N LYS A 79 -5.31 1.33 3.60
CA LYS A 79 -6.32 2.27 4.07
C LYS A 79 -5.67 3.58 4.46
N LEU A 80 -6.41 4.65 4.26
CA LEU A 80 -5.99 5.98 4.66
C LEU A 80 -6.10 6.10 6.18
N THR A 81 -5.03 6.56 6.83
CA THR A 81 -5.00 6.69 8.29
C THR A 81 -4.90 8.13 8.75
N TYR A 82 -4.43 9.02 7.87
CA TYR A 82 -4.30 10.42 8.24
C TYR A 82 -4.25 11.27 6.97
N VAL A 83 -4.87 12.44 7.03
CA VAL A 83 -4.83 13.43 5.97
C VAL A 83 -4.36 14.74 6.57
N GLY A 84 -3.20 15.20 6.13
CA GLY A 84 -2.67 16.52 6.46
C GLY A 84 -3.03 17.52 5.37
N LYS A 85 -2.37 18.66 5.40
CA LYS A 85 -2.66 19.72 4.43
C LYS A 85 -2.33 19.32 3.01
N THR A 86 -1.15 18.75 2.78
CA THR A 86 -0.71 18.28 1.47
C THR A 86 -0.33 16.82 1.46
N SER A 87 -0.30 16.18 2.63
CA SER A 87 0.15 14.79 2.74
C SER A 87 -0.99 13.89 3.20
N MET A 88 -0.85 12.63 2.88
CA MET A 88 -1.76 11.57 3.28
C MET A 88 -0.92 10.43 3.82
N GLU A 89 -1.34 9.84 4.94
CA GLU A 89 -0.71 8.64 5.45
C GLU A 89 -1.57 7.44 5.10
N VAL A 90 -0.93 6.42 4.53
CA VAL A 90 -1.60 5.18 4.16
C VAL A 90 -0.96 4.03 4.93
N CYS A 91 -1.78 3.25 5.61
CA CYS A 91 -1.34 2.03 6.28
C CYS A 91 -1.63 0.85 5.37
N ILE A 92 -0.62 0.05 5.08
CA ILE A 92 -0.76 -1.16 4.28
C ILE A 92 -0.38 -2.35 5.13
N THR A 93 -1.31 -3.29 5.32
CA THR A 93 -1.05 -4.54 6.01
C THR A 93 -1.05 -5.65 4.98
N SER A 94 0.00 -6.46 4.99
CA SER A 94 0.12 -7.59 4.06
C SER A 94 -0.05 -8.89 4.83
N TYR A 95 -0.81 -9.80 4.26
CA TYR A 95 -1.15 -11.09 4.87
C TYR A 95 -0.81 -12.23 3.92
N VAL A 96 -0.45 -13.38 4.49
CA VAL A 96 -0.53 -14.65 3.78
C VAL A 96 -1.93 -15.21 4.07
N GLU A 97 -2.67 -15.52 3.02
CA GLU A 97 -3.97 -16.16 3.16
C GLU A 97 -3.83 -17.65 2.90
N HIS A 98 -4.24 -18.44 3.88
CA HIS A 98 -4.15 -19.90 3.81
C HIS A 98 -5.33 -20.49 3.05
N LEU A 99 -5.21 -21.77 2.66
CA LEU A 99 -6.25 -22.43 1.88
C LEU A 99 -7.61 -22.44 2.56
N ASN A 100 -7.62 -22.42 3.89
CA ASN A 100 -8.86 -22.37 4.67
C ASN A 100 -9.42 -20.95 4.85
N GLY A 101 -8.76 -19.94 4.26
CA GLY A 101 -9.21 -18.56 4.34
C GLY A 101 -8.67 -17.77 5.52
N THR A 102 -7.95 -18.40 6.45
CA THR A 102 -7.34 -17.66 7.54
C THR A 102 -6.13 -16.87 7.05
N ARG A 103 -5.83 -15.75 7.71
CA ARG A 103 -4.76 -14.85 7.30
C ARG A 103 -3.77 -14.63 8.43
N ASN A 104 -2.48 -14.62 8.09
CA ASN A 104 -1.41 -14.25 9.01
C ASN A 104 -0.73 -13.00 8.50
N THR A 105 -0.54 -12.01 9.37
CA THR A 105 0.16 -10.79 9.00
C THR A 105 1.64 -11.06 8.78
N ILE A 106 2.17 -10.62 7.64
CA ILE A 106 3.59 -10.78 7.32
C ILE A 106 4.32 -9.45 7.27
N ASN A 107 3.59 -8.34 7.09
CA ASN A 107 4.22 -7.02 6.96
C ASN A 107 3.21 -5.94 7.28
N LYS A 108 3.70 -4.85 7.86
CA LYS A 108 2.90 -3.65 8.09
C LYS A 108 3.73 -2.43 7.76
N ALA A 109 3.15 -1.50 7.02
CA ALA A 109 3.87 -0.33 6.55
C ALA A 109 2.98 0.91 6.61
N TYR A 110 3.63 2.06 6.83
CA TYR A 110 3.00 3.36 6.78
C TYR A 110 3.75 4.21 5.76
N PHE A 111 3.05 4.60 4.72
CA PHE A 111 3.61 5.40 3.63
C PHE A 111 3.01 6.79 3.66
N VAL A 112 3.85 7.79 3.41
CA VAL A 112 3.39 9.18 3.29
C VAL A 112 3.38 9.54 1.81
N MET A 113 2.22 9.96 1.35
CA MET A 113 1.96 10.30 -0.04
C MET A 113 1.57 11.78 -0.12
N VAL A 114 1.90 12.43 -1.23
CA VAL A 114 1.42 13.78 -1.50
C VAL A 114 0.71 13.80 -2.85
N ALA A 115 -0.36 14.58 -2.92
CA ALA A 115 -1.05 14.84 -4.18
C ALA A 115 -0.27 15.88 -4.96
N LEU A 116 -0.32 15.77 -6.29
CA LEU A 116 0.42 16.63 -7.19
C LEU A 116 -0.55 17.44 -8.06
N ASP A 117 -0.20 18.70 -8.31
CA ASP A 117 -0.94 19.51 -9.28
C ASP A 117 -0.44 19.19 -10.71
N GLU A 118 -0.99 19.89 -11.70
CA GLU A 118 -0.62 19.62 -13.09
C GLU A 118 0.83 19.98 -13.41
N ASN A 119 1.51 20.72 -12.54
CA ASN A 119 2.94 21.03 -12.66
C ASN A 119 3.79 20.08 -11.82
N GLU A 120 3.20 18.99 -11.30
CA GLU A 120 3.84 17.96 -10.48
C GLU A 120 4.41 18.52 -9.18
N ARG A 121 3.71 19.51 -8.61
CA ARG A 121 4.07 20.08 -7.30
C ARG A 121 3.09 19.61 -6.26
N PRO A 122 3.56 19.42 -5.00
CA PRO A 122 2.66 19.04 -3.92
C PRO A 122 1.51 20.02 -3.79
N THR A 123 0.32 19.49 -3.61
CA THR A 123 -0.88 20.30 -3.45
C THR A 123 -1.82 19.59 -2.49
N ALA A 124 -2.76 20.33 -1.90
CA ALA A 124 -3.79 19.72 -1.08
C ALA A 124 -4.61 18.77 -1.93
N ASP A 125 -5.19 17.73 -1.31
CA ASP A 125 -6.08 16.86 -2.04
C ASP A 125 -7.33 17.66 -2.45
N ARG A 126 -8.16 17.04 -3.29
CA ARG A 126 -9.31 17.74 -3.84
C ARG A 126 -10.46 17.87 -2.86
N ARG A 127 -10.31 17.35 -1.67
CA ARG A 127 -11.44 17.22 -0.74
C ARG A 127 -11.27 18.11 0.45
#